data_808db76b246f214932a340a133333777
#
_entry.id   808db76b246f214932a340a133333777
#
_cell.length_a   1.000
_cell.length_b   1.000
_cell.length_c   1.000
_cell.angle_alpha   90.00
_cell.angle_beta   90.00
_cell.angle_gamma   90.00
#
_symmetry.space_group_name_H-M   'P 1'
#
loop_
_entity.id
_entity.type
_entity.pdbx_description
1 polymer ?
#
loop_
_entity_poly.entity_id
_entity_poly.type
_entity_poly.pdbx_seq_one_letter_code
_entity_poly.pdbx_strand_id
1 'polypeptide(L)'
;MAISSQPSSSHPSSSQPSSLESWNAAGYAANAYFVPALGQPVLDLLQPKSGERILDVGCGDGLLTERLVALAGTVVGIDNAPDMIAAARARGLDARIMDVRAIIFENEFDAVFSNAALHWVKDDPDAPIAGAFRALKAGGRFVGELGGHGCVAAITVALLDTLEQHGVAQASSYIPWYFPTVDEYETRLRRAGFVPHSVELIPRPTPLPTGMRGWLETFANPFCAALPQEERGSFLDEVTARLKPVLCDTQGRWTADYMRLRFAAGKS
;
A
#
# COMPACT_ATOMS: atom_id res chain seq x y z
N MET A 1 -45.53 -47.12 -8.78
CA MET A 1 -44.47 -46.47 -7.97
C MET A 1 -43.62 -45.63 -8.89
N ALA A 2 -43.82 -44.36 -8.91
CA ALA A 2 -43.05 -43.41 -9.71
C ALA A 2 -42.12 -42.64 -8.76
N ILE A 3 -40.82 -42.76 -9.00
CA ILE A 3 -39.79 -42.04 -8.23
C ILE A 3 -39.47 -40.73 -8.98
N SER A 4 -39.86 -39.63 -8.36
CA SER A 4 -39.61 -38.28 -8.84
C SER A 4 -38.16 -37.90 -8.48
N SER A 5 -37.35 -37.67 -9.50
CA SER A 5 -36.00 -37.10 -9.37
C SER A 5 -36.08 -35.56 -9.43
N GLN A 6 -35.66 -34.89 -8.38
CA GLN A 6 -35.48 -33.44 -8.36
C GLN A 6 -34.17 -33.07 -9.04
N PRO A 7 -34.11 -31.94 -9.78
CA PRO A 7 -32.85 -31.43 -10.32
C PRO A 7 -32.06 -30.67 -9.26
N SER A 8 -30.76 -30.99 -9.16
CA SER A 8 -29.77 -30.28 -8.34
C SER A 8 -29.54 -28.87 -8.88
N SER A 9 -29.78 -27.87 -8.07
CA SER A 9 -29.43 -26.47 -8.34
C SER A 9 -27.92 -26.29 -8.21
N SER A 10 -27.25 -26.18 -9.32
CA SER A 10 -25.86 -25.70 -9.39
C SER A 10 -25.82 -24.18 -9.19
N HIS A 11 -25.21 -23.75 -8.08
CA HIS A 11 -24.85 -22.35 -7.88
C HIS A 11 -23.67 -22.00 -8.80
N PRO A 12 -23.72 -20.88 -9.55
CA PRO A 12 -22.54 -20.41 -10.26
C PRO A 12 -21.53 -19.87 -9.26
N SER A 13 -20.35 -20.45 -9.21
CA SER A 13 -19.21 -19.89 -8.52
C SER A 13 -18.80 -18.58 -9.22
N SER A 14 -19.03 -17.46 -8.55
CA SER A 14 -18.52 -16.16 -8.96
C SER A 14 -17.00 -16.15 -8.78
N SER A 15 -16.27 -16.59 -9.80
CA SER A 15 -14.85 -16.28 -9.93
C SER A 15 -14.70 -14.79 -10.19
N GLN A 16 -14.32 -14.01 -9.18
CA GLN A 16 -13.86 -12.64 -9.39
C GLN A 16 -12.62 -12.69 -10.30
N PRO A 17 -12.53 -11.84 -11.33
CA PRO A 17 -11.32 -11.75 -12.12
C PRO A 17 -10.22 -11.16 -11.23
N SER A 18 -9.12 -11.87 -11.08
CA SER A 18 -7.86 -11.34 -10.58
C SER A 18 -7.31 -10.35 -11.61
N SER A 19 -7.81 -9.13 -11.62
CA SER A 19 -7.19 -8.04 -12.35
C SER A 19 -5.91 -7.69 -11.60
N LEU A 20 -4.76 -8.11 -12.13
CA LEU A 20 -3.49 -7.48 -11.84
C LEU A 20 -3.68 -5.98 -12.11
N GLU A 21 -3.77 -5.18 -11.06
CA GLU A 21 -3.86 -3.72 -11.21
C GLU A 21 -2.59 -3.27 -11.94
N SER A 22 -2.75 -2.83 -13.18
CA SER A 22 -1.65 -2.19 -13.90
C SER A 22 -1.44 -0.80 -13.28
N TRP A 23 -0.43 -0.67 -12.43
CA TRP A 23 0.01 0.61 -11.93
C TRP A 23 0.55 1.45 -13.10
N ASN A 24 -0.05 2.61 -13.34
CA ASN A 24 0.48 3.57 -14.30
C ASN A 24 1.69 4.28 -13.66
N ALA A 25 2.91 3.78 -13.92
CA ALA A 25 4.14 4.34 -13.37
C ALA A 25 4.32 5.83 -13.71
N ALA A 26 3.89 6.28 -14.89
CA ALA A 26 3.97 7.69 -15.28
C ALA A 26 2.96 8.56 -14.50
N GLY A 27 1.73 8.09 -14.33
CA GLY A 27 0.70 8.77 -13.50
C GLY A 27 1.10 8.78 -12.03
N TYR A 28 1.66 7.69 -11.52
CA TYR A 28 2.19 7.62 -10.15
C TYR A 28 3.35 8.61 -9.95
N ALA A 29 4.32 8.66 -10.87
CA ALA A 29 5.43 9.61 -10.81
C ALA A 29 4.96 11.08 -10.82
N ALA A 30 3.90 11.41 -11.57
CA ALA A 30 3.35 12.77 -11.62
C ALA A 30 2.58 13.15 -10.35
N ASN A 31 1.78 12.25 -9.80
CA ASN A 31 0.82 12.54 -8.72
C ASN A 31 1.29 12.11 -7.32
N ALA A 32 2.25 11.17 -7.23
CA ALA A 32 2.72 10.58 -5.98
C ALA A 32 4.24 10.76 -5.74
N TYR A 33 4.91 11.68 -6.46
CA TYR A 33 6.35 11.96 -6.32
C TYR A 33 6.76 12.35 -4.89
N PHE A 34 5.82 12.81 -4.07
CA PHE A 34 6.05 13.13 -2.67
C PHE A 34 6.32 11.87 -1.81
N VAL A 35 5.88 10.69 -2.23
CA VAL A 35 6.01 9.45 -1.44
C VAL A 35 7.48 9.11 -1.16
N PRO A 36 8.40 9.08 -2.13
CA PRO A 36 9.82 8.89 -1.87
C PRO A 36 10.46 10.02 -1.06
N ALA A 37 10.05 11.29 -1.30
CA ALA A 37 10.56 12.43 -0.56
C ALA A 37 10.22 12.36 0.93
N LEU A 38 9.02 11.82 1.26
CA LEU A 38 8.55 11.62 2.63
C LEU A 38 9.06 10.32 3.29
N GLY A 39 9.81 9.48 2.57
CA GLY A 39 10.39 8.23 3.08
C GLY A 39 11.65 8.43 3.95
N GLN A 40 12.24 9.63 4.00
CA GLN A 40 13.45 9.88 4.78
C GLN A 40 13.35 9.47 6.26
N PRO A 41 12.28 9.81 6.99
CA PRO A 41 12.18 9.42 8.40
C PRO A 41 12.16 7.89 8.63
N VAL A 42 11.70 7.11 7.64
CA VAL A 42 11.70 5.64 7.71
C VAL A 42 13.11 5.09 7.44
N LEU A 43 13.85 5.71 6.51
CA LEU A 43 15.27 5.42 6.29
C LEU A 43 16.11 5.74 7.53
N ASP A 44 15.85 6.88 8.18
CA ASP A 44 16.54 7.27 9.42
C ASP A 44 16.26 6.28 10.56
N LEU A 45 15.03 5.74 10.64
CA LEU A 45 14.66 4.72 11.61
C LEU A 45 15.31 3.36 11.29
N LEU A 46 15.47 3.02 10.01
CA LEU A 46 16.14 1.79 9.59
C LEU A 46 17.61 1.80 9.97
N GLN A 47 18.29 2.97 9.93
CA GLN A 47 19.72 3.11 10.18
C GLN A 47 20.56 2.11 9.37
N PRO A 48 20.52 2.17 8.02
CA PRO A 48 21.27 1.24 7.18
C PRO A 48 22.78 1.36 7.44
N LYS A 49 23.48 0.23 7.48
CA LYS A 49 24.93 0.18 7.72
C LYS A 49 25.64 -0.32 6.47
N SER A 50 26.82 0.22 6.21
CA SER A 50 27.66 -0.25 5.12
C SER A 50 27.97 -1.75 5.23
N GLY A 51 27.80 -2.48 4.13
CA GLY A 51 27.97 -3.93 4.06
C GLY A 51 26.73 -4.75 4.43
N GLU A 52 25.64 -4.15 4.89
CA GLU A 52 24.38 -4.86 5.12
C GLU A 52 23.73 -5.24 3.79
N ARG A 53 23.05 -6.38 3.80
CA ARG A 53 22.14 -6.80 2.73
C ARG A 53 20.69 -6.49 3.16
N ILE A 54 20.00 -5.65 2.41
CA ILE A 54 18.66 -5.16 2.73
C ILE A 54 17.66 -5.67 1.70
N LEU A 55 16.46 -6.09 2.15
CA LEU A 55 15.31 -6.37 1.31
C LEU A 55 14.35 -5.17 1.37
N ASP A 56 14.04 -4.58 0.21
CA ASP A 56 13.05 -3.51 0.06
C ASP A 56 11.73 -4.11 -0.45
N VAL A 57 10.73 -4.18 0.43
CA VAL A 57 9.43 -4.82 0.18
C VAL A 57 8.42 -3.80 -0.33
N GLY A 58 8.01 -3.94 -1.59
CA GLY A 58 7.21 -2.94 -2.32
C GLY A 58 8.07 -1.77 -2.77
N CYS A 59 9.18 -2.05 -3.47
CA CYS A 59 10.18 -1.07 -3.85
C CYS A 59 9.69 -0.05 -4.89
N GLY A 60 8.57 -0.31 -5.56
CA GLY A 60 8.04 0.54 -6.61
C GLY A 60 9.05 0.80 -7.73
N ASP A 61 9.18 2.07 -8.14
CA ASP A 61 10.12 2.52 -9.17
C ASP A 61 11.58 2.62 -8.72
N GLY A 62 11.87 2.26 -7.46
CA GLY A 62 13.21 2.16 -6.91
C GLY A 62 13.83 3.45 -6.37
N LEU A 63 13.11 4.58 -6.31
CA LEU A 63 13.67 5.85 -5.83
C LEU A 63 14.22 5.79 -4.40
N LEU A 64 13.55 5.09 -3.48
CA LEU A 64 14.05 4.87 -2.12
C LEU A 64 15.12 3.76 -2.09
N THR A 65 14.96 2.73 -2.92
CA THR A 65 15.93 1.64 -3.07
C THR A 65 17.31 2.18 -3.49
N GLU A 66 17.37 3.15 -4.41
CA GLU A 66 18.62 3.84 -4.79
C GLU A 66 19.33 4.46 -3.58
N ARG A 67 18.57 5.10 -2.69
CA ARG A 67 19.11 5.70 -1.47
C ARG A 67 19.60 4.64 -0.49
N LEU A 68 18.88 3.52 -0.36
CA LEU A 68 19.31 2.37 0.43
C LEU A 68 20.63 1.79 -0.11
N VAL A 69 20.76 1.63 -1.43
CA VAL A 69 22.00 1.15 -2.07
C VAL A 69 23.18 2.07 -1.75
N ALA A 70 22.97 3.38 -1.81
CA ALA A 70 24.02 4.35 -1.49
C ALA A 70 24.49 4.26 -0.02
N LEU A 71 23.62 3.83 0.90
CA LEU A 71 23.91 3.73 2.34
C LEU A 71 24.43 2.36 2.75
N ALA A 72 23.85 1.27 2.26
CA ALA A 72 24.14 -0.10 2.68
C ALA A 72 25.03 -0.88 1.70
N GLY A 73 24.91 -0.59 0.41
CA GLY A 73 25.67 -1.25 -0.68
C GLY A 73 24.89 -2.35 -1.38
N THR A 74 24.25 -3.27 -0.67
CA THR A 74 23.52 -4.39 -1.29
C THR A 74 22.03 -4.34 -0.93
N VAL A 75 21.20 -4.06 -1.92
CA VAL A 75 19.74 -4.04 -1.74
C VAL A 75 19.06 -4.86 -2.82
N VAL A 76 18.09 -5.69 -2.43
CA VAL A 76 17.18 -6.37 -3.34
C VAL A 76 15.80 -5.75 -3.17
N GLY A 77 15.25 -5.19 -4.25
CA GLY A 77 13.88 -4.67 -4.27
C GLY A 77 12.90 -5.73 -4.79
N ILE A 78 11.71 -5.81 -4.20
CA ILE A 78 10.61 -6.64 -4.72
C ILE A 78 9.33 -5.82 -4.85
N ASP A 79 8.61 -6.03 -5.93
CA ASP A 79 7.29 -5.45 -6.19
C ASP A 79 6.51 -6.36 -7.15
N ASN A 80 5.18 -6.35 -7.08
CA ASN A 80 4.36 -7.16 -7.98
C ASN A 80 4.03 -6.46 -9.31
N ALA A 81 4.29 -5.15 -9.44
CA ALA A 81 3.99 -4.37 -10.63
C ALA A 81 5.15 -4.41 -11.65
N PRO A 82 4.96 -5.05 -12.84
CA PRO A 82 6.03 -5.17 -13.84
C PRO A 82 6.60 -3.83 -14.30
N ASP A 83 5.74 -2.80 -14.46
CA ASP A 83 6.16 -1.47 -14.92
C ASP A 83 7.03 -0.77 -13.87
N MET A 84 6.71 -0.92 -12.59
CA MET A 84 7.52 -0.41 -11.48
C MET A 84 8.88 -1.10 -11.44
N ILE A 85 8.91 -2.43 -11.55
CA ILE A 85 10.17 -3.19 -11.60
C ILE A 85 11.00 -2.84 -12.83
N ALA A 86 10.38 -2.60 -13.99
CA ALA A 86 11.09 -2.14 -15.18
C ALA A 86 11.75 -0.77 -14.93
N ALA A 87 11.05 0.16 -14.29
CA ALA A 87 11.58 1.47 -13.92
C ALA A 87 12.73 1.36 -12.90
N ALA A 88 12.60 0.51 -11.88
CA ALA A 88 13.65 0.25 -10.90
C ALA A 88 14.92 -0.36 -11.55
N ARG A 89 14.74 -1.33 -12.46
CA ARG A 89 15.85 -1.92 -13.21
C ARG A 89 16.55 -0.92 -14.13
N ALA A 90 15.80 -0.01 -14.74
CA ALA A 90 16.37 1.07 -15.55
C ALA A 90 17.29 2.02 -14.74
N ARG A 91 17.14 2.06 -13.41
CA ARG A 91 18.03 2.75 -12.46
C ARG A 91 19.27 1.91 -12.09
N GLY A 92 19.41 0.68 -12.62
CA GLY A 92 20.51 -0.22 -12.30
C GLY A 92 20.34 -1.02 -11.01
N LEU A 93 19.11 -1.12 -10.46
CA LEU A 93 18.81 -1.80 -9.22
C LEU A 93 18.56 -3.31 -9.42
N ASP A 94 18.91 -4.15 -8.43
CA ASP A 94 18.45 -5.54 -8.34
C ASP A 94 16.98 -5.53 -7.87
N ALA A 95 16.07 -5.40 -8.83
CA ALA A 95 14.65 -5.36 -8.59
C ALA A 95 13.95 -6.57 -9.24
N ARG A 96 13.05 -7.24 -8.50
CA ARG A 96 12.45 -8.51 -8.90
C ARG A 96 10.94 -8.45 -8.81
N ILE A 97 10.26 -8.97 -9.85
CA ILE A 97 8.80 -9.16 -9.79
C ILE A 97 8.53 -10.26 -8.77
N MET A 98 7.91 -9.91 -7.66
CA MET A 98 7.54 -10.84 -6.59
C MET A 98 6.36 -10.28 -5.81
N ASP A 99 5.37 -11.12 -5.55
CA ASP A 99 4.28 -10.78 -4.62
C ASP A 99 4.83 -10.77 -3.19
N VAL A 100 4.60 -9.66 -2.49
CA VAL A 100 5.06 -9.50 -1.09
C VAL A 100 4.41 -10.52 -0.13
N ARG A 101 3.31 -11.17 -0.55
CA ARG A 101 2.69 -12.28 0.19
C ARG A 101 3.46 -13.60 0.03
N ALA A 102 4.31 -13.70 -0.98
CA ALA A 102 5.05 -14.91 -1.34
C ALA A 102 6.58 -14.68 -1.35
N ILE A 103 7.11 -14.02 -0.32
CA ILE A 103 8.56 -13.80 -0.15
C ILE A 103 9.25 -15.16 0.02
N ILE A 104 10.20 -15.47 -0.87
CA ILE A 104 10.88 -16.78 -0.94
C ILE A 104 12.23 -16.82 -0.24
N PHE A 105 12.72 -15.69 0.24
CA PHE A 105 14.03 -15.59 0.87
C PHE A 105 14.04 -16.17 2.29
N GLU A 106 15.17 -16.77 2.70
CA GLU A 106 15.36 -17.38 4.01
C GLU A 106 16.73 -17.01 4.61
N ASN A 107 16.72 -16.30 5.74
CA ASN A 107 17.93 -15.93 6.50
C ASN A 107 19.04 -15.26 5.66
N GLU A 108 18.65 -14.39 4.72
CA GLU A 108 19.59 -13.74 3.79
C GLU A 108 19.88 -12.28 4.12
N PHE A 109 18.94 -11.59 4.77
CA PHE A 109 18.99 -10.13 4.94
C PHE A 109 19.28 -9.71 6.37
N ASP A 110 20.08 -8.66 6.51
CA ASP A 110 20.37 -8.02 7.79
C ASP A 110 19.24 -7.07 8.20
N ALA A 111 18.52 -6.53 7.21
CA ALA A 111 17.35 -5.71 7.43
C ALA A 111 16.29 -5.91 6.33
N VAL A 112 15.02 -5.71 6.70
CA VAL A 112 13.89 -5.57 5.78
C VAL A 112 13.35 -4.16 5.93
N PHE A 113 13.09 -3.51 4.79
CA PHE A 113 12.51 -2.18 4.68
C PHE A 113 11.21 -2.24 3.89
N SER A 114 10.23 -1.41 4.25
CA SER A 114 9.04 -1.21 3.43
C SER A 114 8.48 0.20 3.64
N ASN A 115 8.19 0.90 2.56
CA ASN A 115 7.60 2.23 2.64
C ASN A 115 6.39 2.36 1.72
N ALA A 116 5.23 2.66 2.29
CA ALA A 116 3.96 2.93 1.60
C ALA A 116 3.45 1.78 0.69
N ALA A 117 3.81 0.52 0.98
CA ALA A 117 3.42 -0.65 0.21
C ALA A 117 2.44 -1.58 0.95
N LEU A 118 2.68 -1.88 2.22
CA LEU A 118 1.99 -2.96 2.94
C LEU A 118 0.48 -2.73 3.14
N HIS A 119 0.01 -1.51 3.09
CA HIS A 119 -1.44 -1.22 3.18
C HIS A 119 -2.23 -1.63 1.92
N TRP A 120 -1.56 -2.00 0.83
CA TRP A 120 -2.20 -2.57 -0.34
C TRP A 120 -2.47 -4.08 -0.22
N VAL A 121 -1.98 -4.72 0.85
CA VAL A 121 -2.18 -6.15 1.13
C VAL A 121 -3.30 -6.31 2.15
N LYS A 122 -4.55 -6.09 1.71
CA LYS A 122 -5.75 -6.13 2.57
C LYS A 122 -6.14 -7.55 2.94
N ASP A 123 -6.09 -8.47 1.99
CA ASP A 123 -6.67 -9.81 2.15
C ASP A 123 -5.82 -10.74 3.03
N ASP A 124 -4.50 -10.52 3.05
CA ASP A 124 -3.57 -11.30 3.88
C ASP A 124 -2.42 -10.43 4.40
N PRO A 125 -2.68 -9.53 5.36
CA PRO A 125 -1.65 -8.63 5.91
C PRO A 125 -0.61 -9.36 6.77
N ASP A 126 -0.85 -10.61 7.17
CA ASP A 126 0.11 -11.43 7.93
C ASP A 126 1.20 -12.01 7.02
N ALA A 127 0.91 -12.32 5.75
CA ALA A 127 1.86 -12.96 4.84
C ALA A 127 3.14 -12.16 4.61
N PRO A 128 3.12 -10.84 4.30
CA PRO A 128 4.36 -10.06 4.15
C PRO A 128 5.15 -9.95 5.45
N ILE A 129 4.50 -9.89 6.62
CA ILE A 129 5.17 -9.87 7.93
C ILE A 129 5.91 -11.19 8.16
N ALA A 130 5.23 -12.32 7.95
CA ALA A 130 5.84 -13.65 8.07
C ALA A 130 6.97 -13.86 7.05
N GLY A 131 6.80 -13.38 5.81
CA GLY A 131 7.83 -13.38 4.77
C GLY A 131 9.06 -12.58 5.15
N ALA A 132 8.89 -11.38 5.69
CA ALA A 132 9.97 -10.54 6.21
C ALA A 132 10.73 -11.25 7.35
N PHE A 133 9.99 -11.89 8.26
CA PHE A 133 10.61 -12.65 9.36
C PHE A 133 11.49 -13.81 8.84
N ARG A 134 11.01 -14.58 7.87
CA ARG A 134 11.81 -15.66 7.26
C ARG A 134 13.04 -15.12 6.54
N ALA A 135 12.90 -14.03 5.79
CA ALA A 135 13.98 -13.43 5.01
C ALA A 135 15.13 -12.89 5.87
N LEU A 136 14.83 -12.45 7.10
CA LEU A 136 15.83 -11.89 8.02
C LEU A 136 16.74 -12.96 8.63
N LYS A 137 18.00 -12.63 8.77
CA LYS A 137 18.95 -13.31 9.66
C LYS A 137 18.56 -13.14 11.12
N ALA A 138 19.07 -13.99 12.02
CA ALA A 138 19.00 -13.76 13.46
C ALA A 138 19.67 -12.40 13.80
N GLY A 139 19.05 -11.62 14.68
CA GLY A 139 19.49 -10.26 15.01
C GLY A 139 19.14 -9.20 13.97
N GLY A 140 18.48 -9.57 12.87
CA GLY A 140 18.01 -8.64 11.83
C GLY A 140 16.81 -7.82 12.28
N ARG A 141 16.51 -6.76 11.52
CA ARG A 141 15.41 -5.81 11.84
C ARG A 141 14.46 -5.61 10.67
N PHE A 142 13.19 -5.37 10.99
CA PHE A 142 12.17 -4.97 10.04
C PHE A 142 11.67 -3.58 10.40
N VAL A 143 11.81 -2.64 9.47
CA VAL A 143 11.36 -1.24 9.64
C VAL A 143 10.48 -0.86 8.46
N GLY A 144 9.36 -0.22 8.76
CA GLY A 144 8.49 0.20 7.67
C GLY A 144 7.48 1.27 8.08
N GLU A 145 6.80 1.76 7.04
CA GLU A 145 5.70 2.70 7.16
C GLU A 145 4.59 2.36 6.16
N LEU A 146 3.36 2.38 6.66
CA LEU A 146 2.16 2.14 5.86
C LEU A 146 1.06 3.13 6.26
N GLY A 147 -0.07 3.14 5.54
CA GLY A 147 -1.26 3.84 6.02
C GLY A 147 -1.75 3.15 7.31
N GLY A 148 -2.03 3.93 8.35
CA GLY A 148 -2.58 3.43 9.60
C GLY A 148 -4.04 3.82 9.80
N HIS A 149 -4.61 3.44 10.93
CA HIS A 149 -6.01 3.76 11.27
C HIS A 149 -6.30 5.25 11.12
N GLY A 150 -7.39 5.58 10.42
CA GLY A 150 -7.76 6.96 10.11
C GLY A 150 -7.03 7.58 8.91
N CYS A 151 -6.17 6.82 8.20
CA CYS A 151 -5.50 7.32 7.00
C CYS A 151 -6.51 7.66 5.90
N VAL A 152 -6.40 8.87 5.34
CA VAL A 152 -7.29 9.43 4.32
C VAL A 152 -8.78 9.23 4.63
N ALA A 153 -9.15 9.41 5.91
CA ALA A 153 -10.49 9.13 6.40
C ALA A 153 -11.54 10.02 5.74
N ALA A 154 -11.28 11.32 5.60
CA ALA A 154 -12.22 12.22 4.93
C ALA A 154 -12.42 11.82 3.46
N ILE A 155 -11.35 11.45 2.77
CA ILE A 155 -11.41 11.02 1.37
C ILE A 155 -12.19 9.70 1.26
N THR A 156 -11.92 8.73 2.14
CA THR A 156 -12.61 7.43 2.15
C THR A 156 -14.12 7.62 2.38
N VAL A 157 -14.52 8.42 3.36
CA VAL A 157 -15.93 8.69 3.64
C VAL A 157 -16.61 9.35 2.43
N ALA A 158 -15.97 10.34 1.80
CA ALA A 158 -16.52 11.00 0.61
C ALA A 158 -16.69 10.03 -0.57
N LEU A 159 -15.73 9.12 -0.78
CA LEU A 159 -15.81 8.08 -1.82
C LEU A 159 -16.97 7.12 -1.56
N LEU A 160 -17.12 6.64 -0.32
CA LEU A 160 -18.19 5.71 0.06
C LEU A 160 -19.57 6.35 -0.06
N ASP A 161 -19.76 7.53 0.52
CA ASP A 161 -21.03 8.27 0.46
C ASP A 161 -21.45 8.54 -0.99
N THR A 162 -20.50 8.90 -1.86
CA THR A 162 -20.80 9.18 -3.27
C THR A 162 -21.16 7.89 -4.00
N LEU A 163 -20.46 6.76 -3.76
CA LEU A 163 -20.83 5.46 -4.34
C LEU A 163 -22.23 5.02 -3.92
N GLU A 164 -22.57 5.18 -2.65
CA GLU A 164 -23.92 4.84 -2.15
C GLU A 164 -25.01 5.68 -2.82
N GLN A 165 -24.74 6.97 -3.10
CA GLN A 165 -25.69 7.83 -3.84
C GLN A 165 -25.82 7.44 -5.31
N HIS A 166 -24.79 6.84 -5.91
CA HIS A 166 -24.84 6.22 -7.23
C HIS A 166 -25.49 4.81 -7.19
N GLY A 167 -26.05 4.39 -6.04
CA GLY A 167 -26.77 3.12 -5.90
C GLY A 167 -25.87 1.89 -5.75
N VAL A 168 -24.58 2.07 -5.48
CA VAL A 168 -23.66 0.95 -5.26
C VAL A 168 -23.88 0.37 -3.87
N ALA A 169 -24.43 -0.83 -3.80
CA ALA A 169 -24.57 -1.56 -2.55
C ALA A 169 -23.22 -2.01 -2.00
N GLN A 170 -23.06 -1.99 -0.67
CA GLN A 170 -21.84 -2.42 0.01
C GLN A 170 -20.58 -1.66 -0.47
N ALA A 171 -20.68 -0.34 -0.63
CA ALA A 171 -19.58 0.52 -1.09
C ALA A 171 -18.26 0.27 -0.33
N SER A 172 -18.32 -0.11 0.96
CA SER A 172 -17.15 -0.43 1.78
C SER A 172 -16.32 -1.62 1.28
N SER A 173 -16.89 -2.51 0.46
CA SER A 173 -16.15 -3.63 -0.14
C SER A 173 -15.09 -3.17 -1.14
N TYR A 174 -15.25 -1.96 -1.69
CA TYR A 174 -14.32 -1.36 -2.65
C TYR A 174 -13.12 -0.66 -2.00
N ILE A 175 -13.06 -0.56 -0.65
CA ILE A 175 -11.86 -0.05 0.03
C ILE A 175 -10.71 -1.01 -0.24
N PRO A 176 -9.63 -0.56 -0.94
CA PRO A 176 -8.53 -1.46 -1.30
C PRO A 176 -7.47 -1.55 -0.19
N TRP A 177 -7.57 -0.70 0.84
CA TRP A 177 -6.52 -0.51 1.82
C TRP A 177 -6.77 -1.26 3.12
N TYR A 178 -5.68 -1.70 3.73
CA TYR A 178 -5.58 -2.17 5.09
C TYR A 178 -4.92 -1.08 5.94
N PHE A 179 -5.68 -0.48 6.85
CA PHE A 179 -5.21 0.60 7.74
C PHE A 179 -5.35 0.18 9.20
N PRO A 180 -4.34 -0.52 9.75
CA PRO A 180 -4.40 -1.06 11.11
C PRO A 180 -4.26 0.02 12.19
N THR A 181 -4.75 -0.31 13.38
CA THR A 181 -4.38 0.38 14.61
C THR A 181 -2.98 -0.04 15.09
N VAL A 182 -2.41 0.70 16.04
CA VAL A 182 -1.12 0.36 16.67
C VAL A 182 -1.19 -1.04 17.29
N ASP A 183 -2.18 -1.30 18.14
CA ASP A 183 -2.32 -2.56 18.87
C ASP A 183 -2.51 -3.76 17.93
N GLU A 184 -3.27 -3.57 16.85
CA GLU A 184 -3.47 -4.60 15.83
C GLU A 184 -2.14 -4.95 15.14
N TYR A 185 -1.40 -3.95 14.66
CA TYR A 185 -0.17 -4.20 13.92
C TYR A 185 0.95 -4.75 14.81
N GLU A 186 1.05 -4.25 16.03
CA GLU A 186 1.97 -4.79 17.04
C GLU A 186 1.68 -6.26 17.35
N THR A 187 0.39 -6.62 17.49
CA THR A 187 -0.03 -8.00 17.72
C THR A 187 0.37 -8.91 16.54
N ARG A 188 0.24 -8.45 15.30
CA ARG A 188 0.65 -9.20 14.10
C ARG A 188 2.17 -9.40 14.05
N LEU A 189 2.95 -8.35 14.34
CA LEU A 189 4.42 -8.46 14.44
C LEU A 189 4.84 -9.49 15.48
N ARG A 190 4.26 -9.45 16.69
CA ARG A 190 4.55 -10.44 17.77
C ARG A 190 4.15 -11.86 17.38
N ARG A 191 3.01 -12.04 16.72
CA ARG A 191 2.55 -13.35 16.23
C ARG A 191 3.50 -13.96 15.22
N ALA A 192 4.11 -13.13 14.36
CA ALA A 192 5.12 -13.58 13.40
C ALA A 192 6.50 -13.89 14.02
N GLY A 193 6.71 -13.58 15.29
CA GLY A 193 7.96 -13.83 16.03
C GLY A 193 8.84 -12.59 16.23
N PHE A 194 8.42 -11.43 15.75
CA PHE A 194 9.16 -10.19 15.97
C PHE A 194 9.04 -9.68 17.42
N VAL A 195 10.07 -8.94 17.84
CA VAL A 195 10.04 -8.08 19.03
C VAL A 195 9.84 -6.63 18.55
N PRO A 196 8.63 -6.05 18.66
CA PRO A 196 8.41 -4.65 18.32
C PRO A 196 9.19 -3.73 19.26
N HIS A 197 9.92 -2.76 18.70
CA HIS A 197 10.63 -1.71 19.42
C HIS A 197 9.83 -0.41 19.46
N SER A 198 9.15 -0.10 18.34
CA SER A 198 8.20 1.00 18.23
C SER A 198 7.11 0.69 17.23
N VAL A 199 5.89 1.08 17.49
CA VAL A 199 4.76 1.11 16.55
C VAL A 199 3.95 2.37 16.87
N GLU A 200 3.85 3.30 15.91
CA GLU A 200 3.29 4.62 16.17
C GLU A 200 2.36 5.06 15.03
N LEU A 201 1.26 5.74 15.38
CA LEU A 201 0.44 6.49 14.43
C LEU A 201 0.92 7.94 14.37
N ILE A 202 1.26 8.40 13.16
CA ILE A 202 1.84 9.72 12.91
C ILE A 202 0.94 10.48 11.94
N PRO A 203 0.27 11.58 12.38
CA PRO A 203 -0.43 12.47 11.47
C PRO A 203 0.55 13.06 10.44
N ARG A 204 0.22 12.96 9.16
CA ARG A 204 1.05 13.49 8.09
C ARG A 204 0.21 14.19 7.01
N PRO A 205 -0.40 15.33 7.33
CA PRO A 205 -1.08 16.12 6.31
C PRO A 205 -0.14 16.35 5.12
N THR A 206 -0.59 15.99 3.92
CA THR A 206 0.27 15.98 2.73
C THR A 206 -0.29 16.91 1.67
N PRO A 207 0.43 17.96 1.27
CA PRO A 207 0.04 18.81 0.16
C PRO A 207 -0.11 18.01 -1.14
N LEU A 208 -1.14 18.33 -1.93
CA LEU A 208 -1.43 17.70 -3.21
C LEU A 208 -1.21 18.69 -4.35
N PRO A 209 -0.03 18.72 -4.98
CA PRO A 209 0.28 19.69 -6.03
C PRO A 209 -0.62 19.58 -7.27
N THR A 210 -1.08 18.37 -7.60
CA THR A 210 -2.02 18.09 -8.68
C THR A 210 -3.49 18.21 -8.25
N GLY A 211 -3.72 18.67 -7.00
CA GLY A 211 -5.04 18.77 -6.41
C GLY A 211 -5.67 17.43 -6.05
N MET A 212 -6.88 17.48 -5.50
CA MET A 212 -7.64 16.28 -5.11
C MET A 212 -7.98 15.41 -6.32
N ARG A 213 -8.30 16.02 -7.46
CA ARG A 213 -8.64 15.27 -8.67
C ARG A 213 -7.49 14.36 -9.12
N GLY A 214 -6.26 14.86 -9.17
CA GLY A 214 -5.07 14.05 -9.53
C GLY A 214 -4.81 12.92 -8.53
N TRP A 215 -5.06 13.16 -7.23
CA TRP A 215 -4.99 12.12 -6.21
C TRP A 215 -6.03 11.01 -6.47
N LEU A 216 -7.28 11.39 -6.71
CA LEU A 216 -8.37 10.44 -6.97
C LEU A 216 -8.12 9.62 -8.24
N GLU A 217 -7.66 10.22 -9.31
CA GLU A 217 -7.30 9.53 -10.56
C GLU A 217 -6.19 8.49 -10.37
N THR A 218 -5.34 8.68 -9.37
CA THR A 218 -4.24 7.76 -9.06
C THR A 218 -4.67 6.61 -8.13
N PHE A 219 -5.47 6.91 -7.09
CA PHE A 219 -5.70 5.98 -5.98
C PHE A 219 -7.15 5.49 -5.86
N ALA A 220 -8.13 6.13 -6.54
CA ALA A 220 -9.54 5.77 -6.42
C ALA A 220 -10.05 4.79 -7.50
N ASN A 221 -9.16 4.20 -8.30
CA ASN A 221 -9.54 3.25 -9.34
C ASN A 221 -10.42 2.09 -8.86
N PRO A 222 -10.18 1.46 -7.69
CA PRO A 222 -11.06 0.41 -7.17
C PRO A 222 -12.50 0.88 -6.96
N PHE A 223 -12.70 2.11 -6.49
CA PHE A 223 -14.03 2.71 -6.33
C PHE A 223 -14.67 3.02 -7.68
N CYS A 224 -13.89 3.56 -8.63
CA CYS A 224 -14.36 3.82 -10.00
C CYS A 224 -14.77 2.53 -10.72
N ALA A 225 -14.16 1.38 -10.39
CA ALA A 225 -14.51 0.10 -11.00
C ALA A 225 -15.94 -0.36 -10.66
N ALA A 226 -16.55 0.19 -9.59
CA ALA A 226 -17.94 -0.06 -9.21
C ALA A 226 -18.96 0.60 -10.16
N LEU A 227 -18.53 1.53 -11.02
CA LEU A 227 -19.39 2.37 -11.84
C LEU A 227 -19.16 2.14 -13.33
N PRO A 228 -20.20 2.35 -14.18
CA PRO A 228 -20.04 2.44 -15.62
C PRO A 228 -18.97 3.47 -16.01
N GLN A 229 -18.28 3.24 -17.12
CA GLN A 229 -17.16 4.08 -17.54
C GLN A 229 -17.55 5.55 -17.72
N GLU A 230 -18.75 5.79 -18.26
CA GLU A 230 -19.32 7.12 -18.51
C GLU A 230 -19.60 7.92 -17.23
N GLU A 231 -19.82 7.25 -16.08
CA GLU A 231 -20.11 7.90 -14.81
C GLU A 231 -18.87 8.20 -13.96
N ARG A 232 -17.72 7.60 -14.29
CA ARG A 232 -16.50 7.73 -13.46
C ARG A 232 -15.99 9.16 -13.38
N GLY A 233 -16.14 9.92 -14.46
CA GLY A 233 -15.73 11.32 -14.51
C GLY A 233 -16.54 12.19 -13.53
N SER A 234 -17.87 12.14 -13.61
CA SER A 234 -18.78 12.88 -12.71
C SER A 234 -18.63 12.44 -11.26
N PHE A 235 -18.48 11.15 -11.01
CA PHE A 235 -18.21 10.62 -9.67
C PHE A 235 -16.97 11.26 -9.02
N LEU A 236 -15.86 11.34 -9.73
CA LEU A 236 -14.64 11.96 -9.20
C LEU A 236 -14.80 13.49 -9.00
N ASP A 237 -15.59 14.15 -9.83
CA ASP A 237 -15.92 15.59 -9.67
C ASP A 237 -16.79 15.81 -8.42
N GLU A 238 -17.79 14.97 -8.19
CA GLU A 238 -18.65 15.02 -7.01
C GLU A 238 -17.85 14.77 -5.71
N VAL A 239 -16.99 13.74 -5.68
CA VAL A 239 -16.09 13.47 -4.55
C VAL A 239 -15.17 14.68 -4.29
N THR A 240 -14.59 15.25 -5.35
CA THR A 240 -13.74 16.45 -5.24
C THR A 240 -14.51 17.63 -4.64
N ALA A 241 -15.73 17.88 -5.10
CA ALA A 241 -16.58 18.96 -4.59
C ALA A 241 -16.92 18.78 -3.10
N ARG A 242 -17.22 17.55 -2.66
CA ARG A 242 -17.51 17.22 -1.26
C ARG A 242 -16.30 17.44 -0.35
N LEU A 243 -15.10 17.14 -0.83
CA LEU A 243 -13.86 17.28 -0.07
C LEU A 243 -13.36 18.71 0.04
N LYS A 244 -13.81 19.59 -0.87
CA LYS A 244 -13.32 20.97 -0.94
C LYS A 244 -13.45 21.76 0.37
N PRO A 245 -14.59 21.73 1.09
CA PRO A 245 -14.74 22.45 2.36
C PRO A 245 -13.80 21.99 3.47
N VAL A 246 -13.28 20.76 3.39
CA VAL A 246 -12.52 20.11 4.48
C VAL A 246 -11.02 20.06 4.16
N LEU A 247 -10.66 19.77 2.92
CA LEU A 247 -9.26 19.48 2.52
C LEU A 247 -8.67 20.52 1.56
N CYS A 248 -9.42 21.60 1.22
CA CYS A 248 -8.94 22.68 0.36
C CYS A 248 -8.99 24.00 1.13
N ASP A 249 -7.88 24.72 1.19
CA ASP A 249 -7.84 26.02 1.84
C ASP A 249 -8.45 27.14 0.96
N THR A 250 -8.53 28.34 1.53
CA THR A 250 -9.09 29.54 0.83
C THR A 250 -8.25 30.00 -0.36
N GLN A 251 -7.02 29.49 -0.53
CA GLN A 251 -6.14 29.78 -1.66
C GLN A 251 -6.19 28.67 -2.73
N GLY A 252 -7.07 27.66 -2.55
CA GLY A 252 -7.21 26.55 -3.49
C GLY A 252 -6.16 25.45 -3.32
N ARG A 253 -5.38 25.46 -2.23
CA ARG A 253 -4.36 24.41 -1.97
C ARG A 253 -5.00 23.23 -1.27
N TRP A 254 -4.77 22.04 -1.81
CA TRP A 254 -5.29 20.79 -1.28
C TRP A 254 -4.29 20.10 -0.38
N THR A 255 -4.80 19.50 0.71
CA THR A 255 -4.00 18.71 1.65
C THR A 255 -4.75 17.43 1.97
N ALA A 256 -4.15 16.27 1.72
CA ALA A 256 -4.72 14.98 2.10
C ALA A 256 -4.44 14.66 3.58
N ASP A 257 -5.42 14.06 4.22
CA ASP A 257 -5.44 13.71 5.65
C ASP A 257 -4.76 12.35 5.93
N TYR A 258 -3.48 12.20 5.53
CA TYR A 258 -2.74 10.98 5.79
C TYR A 258 -2.47 10.78 7.29
N MET A 259 -2.70 9.53 7.71
CA MET A 259 -2.24 8.98 8.98
C MET A 259 -1.32 7.81 8.69
N ARG A 260 -0.06 7.87 9.14
CA ARG A 260 0.91 6.81 8.89
C ARG A 260 1.15 5.99 10.15
N LEU A 261 1.18 4.67 9.97
CA LEU A 261 1.68 3.76 10.97
C LEU A 261 3.14 3.45 10.62
N ARG A 262 4.07 3.82 11.52
CA ARG A 262 5.49 3.57 11.40
C ARG A 262 5.92 2.59 12.46
N PHE A 263 6.79 1.65 12.11
CA PHE A 263 7.23 0.62 13.04
C PHE A 263 8.69 0.24 12.87
N ALA A 264 9.28 -0.24 13.95
CA ALA A 264 10.56 -0.94 13.98
C ALA A 264 10.43 -2.18 14.86
N ALA A 265 10.92 -3.33 14.37
CA ALA A 265 10.87 -4.60 15.08
C ALA A 265 12.13 -5.42 14.79
N GLY A 266 12.59 -6.21 15.77
CA GLY A 266 13.76 -7.08 15.68
C GLY A 266 13.38 -8.56 15.58
N LYS A 267 14.21 -9.34 14.87
CA LYS A 267 14.22 -10.81 14.93
C LYS A 267 15.30 -11.26 15.90
N SER A 268 14.90 -11.96 16.96
CA SER A 268 15.82 -12.55 17.94
C SER A 268 16.68 -13.66 17.34
#